data_80a306890ac963e7f835a5f6305d00db
#
_entry.id   80a306890ac963e7f835a5f6305d00db
#
_cell.length_a   1.000
_cell.length_b   1.000
_cell.length_c   1.000
_cell.angle_alpha   90.00
_cell.angle_beta   90.00
_cell.angle_gamma   90.00
#
_symmetry.space_group_name_H-M   'P 1'
#
loop_
_entity.id
_entity.type
_entity.pdbx_description
1 polymer ?
#
loop_
_entity_poly.entity_id
_entity_poly.type
_entity_poly.pdbx_seq_one_letter_code
_entity_poly.pdbx_strand_id
1 'polypeptide(L)'
;MKIVIVGGGTSSWMSAAALAKTFPEYDITVVRGGDPIGVGESTTPHINQYLKYMGIDDVTFLREARATYKSSSRFVDFSEFGEVFHYPNGQIPEGNYDEWMLAKAYGQEVPPFADTYMPFVTIAEEGKLPLDHPFIPNYELGKDRAFHIDGESFSTYLKKTFCENVKVIESDVKSVSYSDKGVAFVTIERGETDLRAPRVESDLFIDCTGQRSMLGGAQSSWIDYETILTDTALVVKKEYEDKDKQMVPYTNAQATSAGWSWTIPTWDYISRGYVYSSKHQDVDGAFEEFGEKDVTEIHFRNGRYEEAWVGNCVKIGLSYGFIEPLESTSLFNTHHGILALMDIFSEEPGINQFARDRFNHNLGEHMDGWKEFVEAHYYYSRRNDTAFWRDVTSQKYDLKDTDHDYIQYHMSGGDPSYSYEVKPILYILAGSGYTLSLIHI
;
A
#
# COMPACT_ATOMS: atom_id res chain seq x y z
N MET A 1 -24.96 -5.21 17.46
CA MET A 1 -24.76 -5.82 16.12
C MET A 1 -23.78 -6.95 16.25
N LYS A 2 -23.99 -8.04 15.53
CA LYS A 2 -23.04 -9.16 15.45
C LYS A 2 -22.18 -9.01 14.20
N ILE A 3 -20.86 -9.02 14.35
CA ILE A 3 -19.90 -8.87 13.25
C ILE A 3 -18.97 -10.08 13.21
N VAL A 4 -18.80 -10.66 12.04
CA VAL A 4 -17.84 -11.73 11.80
C VAL A 4 -16.78 -11.26 10.82
N ILE A 5 -15.53 -11.27 11.25
CA ILE A 5 -14.35 -10.97 10.45
C ILE A 5 -13.72 -12.30 10.05
N VAL A 6 -13.50 -12.51 8.77
CA VAL A 6 -12.87 -13.75 8.26
C VAL A 6 -11.49 -13.41 7.70
N GLY A 7 -10.46 -14.03 8.29
CA GLY A 7 -9.05 -13.85 7.97
C GLY A 7 -8.18 -13.83 9.22
N GLY A 8 -6.88 -14.03 9.06
CA GLY A 8 -5.91 -14.07 10.18
C GLY A 8 -4.79 -13.06 10.10
N GLY A 9 -4.72 -12.28 9.01
CA GLY A 9 -3.65 -11.31 8.75
C GLY A 9 -3.87 -9.93 9.36
N THR A 10 -2.98 -8.99 9.01
CA THR A 10 -2.95 -7.61 9.53
C THR A 10 -4.28 -6.89 9.35
N SER A 11 -4.93 -7.00 8.19
CA SER A 11 -6.23 -6.37 7.91
C SER A 11 -7.34 -6.84 8.87
N SER A 12 -7.33 -8.13 9.25
CA SER A 12 -8.32 -8.67 10.19
C SER A 12 -8.16 -8.08 11.58
N TRP A 13 -6.93 -8.03 12.09
CA TRP A 13 -6.66 -7.51 13.43
C TRP A 13 -6.78 -6.00 13.52
N MET A 14 -6.43 -5.27 12.46
CA MET A 14 -6.72 -3.85 12.37
C MET A 14 -8.23 -3.57 12.39
N SER A 15 -9.03 -4.33 11.65
CA SER A 15 -10.49 -4.20 11.63
C SER A 15 -11.10 -4.56 13.00
N ALA A 16 -10.68 -5.68 13.58
CA ALA A 16 -11.17 -6.13 14.89
C ALA A 16 -10.84 -5.13 16.00
N ALA A 17 -9.62 -4.61 16.02
CA ALA A 17 -9.16 -3.63 17.01
C ALA A 17 -9.94 -2.31 16.91
N ALA A 18 -10.13 -1.77 15.71
CA ALA A 18 -10.88 -0.54 15.49
C ALA A 18 -12.35 -0.70 15.91
N LEU A 19 -12.99 -1.80 15.54
CA LEU A 19 -14.35 -2.11 15.92
C LEU A 19 -14.51 -2.30 17.44
N ALA A 20 -13.66 -3.12 18.06
CA ALA A 20 -13.74 -3.40 19.49
C ALA A 20 -13.51 -2.15 20.34
N LYS A 21 -12.64 -1.24 19.89
CA LYS A 21 -12.39 0.04 20.55
C LYS A 21 -13.57 1.00 20.43
N THR A 22 -14.16 1.08 19.23
CA THR A 22 -15.18 2.10 18.92
C THR A 22 -16.57 1.67 19.35
N PHE A 23 -16.88 0.37 19.21
CA PHE A 23 -18.19 -0.21 19.47
C PHE A 23 -18.07 -1.41 20.41
N PRO A 24 -17.71 -1.20 21.69
CA PRO A 24 -17.50 -2.28 22.65
C PRO A 24 -18.75 -3.12 22.94
N GLU A 25 -19.93 -2.63 22.56
CA GLU A 25 -21.20 -3.33 22.67
C GLU A 25 -21.46 -4.32 21.52
N TYR A 26 -20.63 -4.36 20.47
CA TYR A 26 -20.82 -5.28 19.36
C TYR A 26 -20.26 -6.69 19.69
N ASP A 27 -20.96 -7.70 19.23
CA ASP A 27 -20.49 -9.10 19.33
C ASP A 27 -19.56 -9.39 18.15
N ILE A 28 -18.26 -9.24 18.37
CA ILE A 28 -17.24 -9.38 17.34
C ILE A 28 -16.60 -10.76 17.42
N THR A 29 -16.56 -11.46 16.29
CA THR A 29 -15.90 -12.75 16.15
C THR A 29 -14.91 -12.71 14.98
N VAL A 30 -13.68 -13.13 15.22
CA VAL A 30 -12.66 -13.36 14.17
C VAL A 30 -12.59 -14.86 13.89
N VAL A 31 -12.81 -15.24 12.64
CA VAL A 31 -12.57 -16.61 12.15
C VAL A 31 -11.26 -16.60 11.39
N ARG A 32 -10.24 -17.25 11.94
CA ARG A 32 -8.92 -17.30 11.31
C ARG A 32 -8.50 -18.75 11.03
N GLY A 33 -8.10 -18.99 9.81
CA GLY A 33 -7.46 -20.24 9.38
C GLY A 33 -6.18 -19.92 8.62
N GLY A 34 -5.23 -20.83 8.69
CA GLY A 34 -3.93 -20.70 8.05
C GLY A 34 -3.03 -19.58 8.63
N ASP A 35 -1.76 -19.67 8.31
CA ASP A 35 -0.81 -18.64 8.70
C ASP A 35 -0.79 -17.50 7.65
N PRO A 36 -0.72 -16.23 8.08
CA PRO A 36 -0.58 -15.12 7.16
C PRO A 36 0.79 -15.17 6.45
N ILE A 37 0.86 -14.61 5.24
CA ILE A 37 2.14 -14.43 4.55
C ILE A 37 2.89 -13.33 5.29
N GLY A 38 3.80 -13.71 6.18
CA GLY A 38 4.55 -12.78 7.01
C GLY A 38 5.77 -12.20 6.27
N VAL A 39 5.60 -11.16 5.51
CA VAL A 39 6.68 -10.34 4.97
C VAL A 39 6.78 -9.01 5.72
N GLY A 40 7.94 -8.38 5.76
CA GLY A 40 8.04 -7.01 6.26
C GLY A 40 7.30 -6.06 5.31
N GLU A 41 6.53 -5.17 5.89
CA GLU A 41 5.68 -4.24 5.15
C GLU A 41 6.20 -2.81 5.27
N SER A 42 6.05 -2.04 4.21
CA SER A 42 6.30 -0.60 4.21
C SER A 42 4.97 0.14 4.23
N THR A 43 4.93 1.29 4.88
CA THR A 43 3.73 2.13 4.98
C THR A 43 3.92 3.47 4.27
N THR A 44 2.81 4.17 4.07
CA THR A 44 2.78 5.60 3.74
C THR A 44 2.55 6.42 5.01
N PRO A 45 2.79 7.75 5.01
CA PRO A 45 2.48 8.62 6.17
C PRO A 45 1.03 8.57 6.63
N HIS A 46 0.11 8.17 5.78
CA HIS A 46 -1.31 8.06 6.11
C HIS A 46 -1.61 7.06 7.24
N ILE A 47 -0.70 6.12 7.53
CA ILE A 47 -0.84 5.20 8.67
C ILE A 47 -1.01 5.95 9.98
N ASN A 48 -0.48 7.18 10.07
CA ASN A 48 -0.61 8.03 11.27
C ASN A 48 -2.08 8.36 11.61
N GLN A 49 -2.97 8.35 10.63
CA GLN A 49 -4.41 8.52 10.86
C GLN A 49 -4.97 7.34 11.67
N TYR A 50 -4.62 6.12 11.28
CA TYR A 50 -5.04 4.92 12.01
C TYR A 50 -4.40 4.86 13.41
N LEU A 51 -3.09 5.11 13.53
CA LEU A 51 -2.40 5.12 14.82
C LEU A 51 -3.00 6.15 15.78
N LYS A 52 -3.27 7.35 15.30
CA LYS A 52 -3.95 8.40 16.06
C LYS A 52 -5.37 7.99 16.47
N TYR A 53 -6.14 7.41 15.55
CA TYR A 53 -7.48 6.88 15.84
C TYR A 53 -7.43 5.81 16.93
N MET A 54 -6.46 4.90 16.85
CA MET A 54 -6.24 3.87 17.85
C MET A 54 -5.60 4.37 19.15
N GLY A 55 -5.10 5.61 19.20
CA GLY A 55 -4.37 6.16 20.35
C GLY A 55 -3.03 5.46 20.59
N ILE A 56 -2.38 5.01 19.54
CA ILE A 56 -1.07 4.34 19.57
C ILE A 56 0.01 5.39 19.32
N ASP A 57 0.86 5.63 20.30
CA ASP A 57 2.02 6.52 20.16
C ASP A 57 3.20 5.83 19.45
N ASP A 58 4.13 6.64 18.95
CA ASP A 58 5.28 6.17 18.17
C ASP A 58 6.15 5.17 18.92
N VAL A 59 6.45 5.45 20.19
CA VAL A 59 7.35 4.58 20.99
C VAL A 59 6.72 3.20 21.13
N THR A 60 5.43 3.17 21.42
CA THR A 60 4.66 1.94 21.48
C THR A 60 4.63 1.23 20.15
N PHE A 61 4.35 1.96 19.06
CA PHE A 61 4.29 1.38 17.72
C PHE A 61 5.64 0.81 17.28
N LEU A 62 6.71 1.57 17.39
CA LEU A 62 8.07 1.10 17.04
C LEU A 62 8.44 -0.19 17.78
N ARG A 63 8.11 -0.26 19.08
CA ARG A 63 8.42 -1.43 19.91
C ARG A 63 7.55 -2.63 19.57
N GLU A 64 6.23 -2.44 19.54
CA GLU A 64 5.27 -3.55 19.46
C GLU A 64 5.11 -4.08 18.03
N ALA A 65 5.20 -3.22 17.01
CA ALA A 65 5.19 -3.61 15.60
C ALA A 65 6.59 -3.94 15.05
N ARG A 66 7.63 -3.95 15.90
CA ARG A 66 9.02 -4.14 15.47
C ARG A 66 9.40 -3.23 14.31
N ALA A 67 8.93 -1.98 14.40
CA ALA A 67 8.99 -1.02 13.32
C ALA A 67 10.28 -0.21 13.30
N THR A 68 10.61 0.33 12.13
CA THR A 68 11.60 1.38 11.92
C THR A 68 10.96 2.56 11.20
N TYR A 69 11.54 3.75 11.30
CA TYR A 69 11.04 4.90 10.56
C TYR A 69 11.36 4.82 9.07
N LYS A 70 10.46 5.36 8.26
CA LYS A 70 10.62 5.59 6.82
C LYS A 70 10.35 7.05 6.50
N SER A 71 11.28 7.71 5.81
CA SER A 71 11.16 9.11 5.37
C SER A 71 10.98 9.26 3.86
N SER A 72 11.27 8.22 3.08
CA SER A 72 11.14 8.24 1.61
C SER A 72 11.07 6.85 0.99
N SER A 73 10.71 6.78 -0.28
CA SER A 73 10.99 5.66 -1.18
C SER A 73 12.14 6.08 -2.11
N ARG A 74 13.13 5.22 -2.24
CA ARG A 74 14.33 5.43 -3.06
C ARG A 74 14.26 4.53 -4.29
N PHE A 75 14.24 5.14 -5.46
CA PHE A 75 14.13 4.47 -6.76
C PHE A 75 15.49 4.45 -7.44
N VAL A 76 15.93 3.28 -7.85
CA VAL A 76 17.20 3.05 -8.52
C VAL A 76 16.95 2.41 -9.88
N ASP A 77 17.55 2.96 -10.92
CA ASP A 77 17.44 2.48 -12.31
C ASP A 77 16.02 2.49 -12.90
N PHE A 78 15.05 3.17 -12.28
CA PHE A 78 13.69 3.26 -12.81
C PHE A 78 13.58 4.20 -14.00
N SER A 79 14.27 5.32 -13.96
CA SER A 79 14.27 6.29 -15.06
C SER A 79 15.23 5.87 -16.17
N GLU A 80 16.47 5.58 -15.82
CA GLU A 80 17.56 5.12 -16.67
C GLU A 80 18.61 4.42 -15.79
N PHE A 81 19.47 3.59 -16.38
CA PHE A 81 20.55 2.94 -15.64
C PHE A 81 21.51 3.94 -14.99
N GLY A 82 21.80 3.71 -13.71
CA GLY A 82 22.69 4.52 -12.89
C GLY A 82 22.00 5.74 -12.30
N GLU A 83 20.74 6.01 -12.62
CA GLU A 83 20.00 7.11 -12.02
C GLU A 83 19.29 6.68 -10.73
N VAL A 84 19.31 7.57 -9.76
CA VAL A 84 18.66 7.40 -8.45
C VAL A 84 17.84 8.66 -8.16
N PHE A 85 16.64 8.44 -7.68
CA PHE A 85 15.83 9.54 -7.15
C PHE A 85 15.01 9.08 -5.94
N HIS A 86 14.60 10.04 -5.12
CA HIS A 86 13.73 9.80 -3.98
C HIS A 86 12.33 10.36 -4.24
N TYR A 87 11.34 9.60 -3.79
CA TYR A 87 10.02 10.10 -3.47
C TYR A 87 9.95 10.30 -1.95
N PRO A 88 10.17 11.53 -1.46
CA PRO A 88 10.21 11.83 -0.04
C PRO A 88 8.82 11.95 0.56
N ASN A 89 8.70 11.61 1.83
CA ASN A 89 7.53 11.98 2.62
C ASN A 89 7.57 13.49 2.92
N GLY A 90 6.42 14.13 3.16
CA GLY A 90 6.34 15.55 3.46
C GLY A 90 5.66 16.37 2.36
N GLN A 91 5.68 17.68 2.54
CA GLN A 91 4.99 18.59 1.63
C GLN A 91 5.92 19.11 0.55
N ILE A 92 5.48 19.04 -0.71
CA ILE A 92 6.19 19.71 -1.80
C ILE A 92 6.08 21.23 -1.60
N PRO A 93 7.20 21.95 -1.62
CA PRO A 93 7.18 23.41 -1.58
C PRO A 93 6.48 23.99 -2.81
N GLU A 94 5.59 24.94 -2.61
CA GLU A 94 4.88 25.62 -3.71
C GLU A 94 5.86 26.37 -4.63
N GLY A 95 5.62 26.30 -5.95
CA GLY A 95 6.40 27.02 -6.98
C GLY A 95 7.78 26.47 -7.31
N ASN A 96 8.34 25.61 -6.50
CA ASN A 96 9.74 25.16 -6.66
C ASN A 96 9.94 24.20 -7.84
N TYR A 97 8.91 23.45 -8.23
CA TYR A 97 9.02 22.57 -9.39
C TYR A 97 9.21 23.34 -10.69
N ASP A 98 8.47 24.41 -10.89
CA ASP A 98 8.56 25.24 -12.09
C ASP A 98 9.94 25.92 -12.18
N GLU A 99 10.47 26.46 -11.08
CA GLU A 99 11.81 27.05 -11.02
C GLU A 99 12.89 26.01 -11.36
N TRP A 100 12.79 24.80 -10.80
CA TRP A 100 13.73 23.73 -11.06
C TRP A 100 13.69 23.26 -12.51
N MET A 101 12.50 23.11 -13.07
CA MET A 101 12.30 22.73 -14.47
C MET A 101 12.82 23.81 -15.43
N LEU A 102 12.58 25.09 -15.14
CA LEU A 102 13.11 26.21 -15.92
C LEU A 102 14.64 26.21 -15.90
N ALA A 103 15.26 26.05 -14.72
CA ALA A 103 16.72 26.00 -14.63
C ALA A 103 17.31 24.87 -15.48
N LYS A 104 16.71 23.67 -15.44
CA LYS A 104 17.09 22.54 -16.31
C LYS A 104 16.89 22.86 -17.79
N ALA A 105 15.75 23.44 -18.16
CA ALA A 105 15.46 23.79 -19.55
C ALA A 105 16.41 24.82 -20.12
N TYR A 106 16.96 25.70 -19.28
CA TYR A 106 18.03 26.66 -19.64
C TYR A 106 19.44 26.06 -19.57
N GLY A 107 19.56 24.72 -19.34
CA GLY A 107 20.85 24.01 -19.33
C GLY A 107 21.70 24.27 -18.08
N GLN A 108 21.09 24.70 -16.99
CA GLN A 108 21.77 24.79 -15.70
C GLN A 108 21.97 23.42 -15.10
N GLU A 109 23.12 23.16 -14.50
CA GLU A 109 23.32 21.99 -13.64
C GLU A 109 22.62 22.24 -12.30
N VAL A 110 21.52 21.49 -12.07
CA VAL A 110 20.79 21.51 -10.82
C VAL A 110 20.78 20.11 -10.22
N PRO A 111 20.90 19.97 -8.88
CA PRO A 111 20.77 18.67 -8.23
C PRO A 111 19.39 18.06 -8.50
N PRO A 112 19.20 16.77 -8.19
CA PRO A 112 17.88 16.14 -8.25
C PRO A 112 16.83 16.96 -7.49
N PHE A 113 15.59 16.93 -7.94
CA PHE A 113 14.53 17.77 -7.39
C PHE A 113 14.32 17.53 -5.87
N ALA A 114 14.28 16.27 -5.47
CA ALA A 114 14.12 15.91 -4.06
C ALA A 114 15.30 16.43 -3.21
N ASP A 115 16.55 16.29 -3.68
CA ASP A 115 17.74 16.76 -2.97
C ASP A 115 17.77 18.29 -2.84
N THR A 116 17.22 18.99 -3.83
CA THR A 116 17.19 20.46 -3.84
C THR A 116 16.19 21.01 -2.81
N TYR A 117 14.99 20.46 -2.75
CA TYR A 117 13.89 21.05 -1.97
C TYR A 117 13.53 20.27 -0.71
N MET A 118 14.03 19.05 -0.57
CA MET A 118 13.80 18.19 0.59
C MET A 118 15.16 17.70 1.14
N PRO A 119 15.95 18.58 1.74
CA PRO A 119 17.33 18.28 2.14
C PRO A 119 17.48 17.13 3.13
N PHE A 120 16.39 16.70 3.77
CA PHE A 120 16.39 15.50 4.61
C PHE A 120 16.63 14.21 3.82
N VAL A 121 16.43 14.21 2.52
CA VAL A 121 16.76 13.05 1.65
C VAL A 121 18.25 12.74 1.72
N THR A 122 19.10 13.76 1.69
CA THR A 122 20.56 13.59 1.87
C THR A 122 20.90 13.01 3.26
N ILE A 123 20.16 13.42 4.30
CA ILE A 123 20.30 12.84 5.65
C ILE A 123 19.92 11.36 5.65
N ALA A 124 18.83 11.02 4.96
CA ALA A 124 18.37 9.64 4.84
C ALA A 124 19.36 8.75 4.07
N GLU A 125 19.97 9.27 2.99
CA GLU A 125 21.03 8.56 2.23
C GLU A 125 22.25 8.22 3.10
N GLU A 126 22.59 9.07 4.07
CA GLU A 126 23.63 8.79 5.08
C GLU A 126 23.15 7.81 6.18
N GLY A 127 22.00 7.17 6.02
CA GLY A 127 21.42 6.23 6.98
C GLY A 127 20.95 6.89 8.28
N LYS A 128 20.65 8.21 8.25
CA LYS A 128 20.23 8.96 9.43
C LYS A 128 18.76 9.33 9.33
N LEU A 129 18.07 9.27 10.48
CA LEU A 129 16.69 9.73 10.55
C LEU A 129 16.66 11.26 10.55
N PRO A 130 15.94 11.89 9.61
CA PRO A 130 15.68 13.32 9.70
C PRO A 130 14.77 13.60 10.90
N LEU A 131 15.16 14.59 11.70
CA LEU A 131 14.37 15.08 12.83
C LEU A 131 13.85 16.49 12.51
N ASP A 132 12.81 16.90 13.23
CA ASP A 132 12.29 18.25 13.13
C ASP A 132 13.39 19.29 13.41
N HIS A 133 13.69 20.11 12.44
CA HIS A 133 14.71 21.14 12.58
C HIS A 133 14.35 22.36 11.74
N PRO A 134 14.57 23.60 12.25
CA PRO A 134 14.25 24.83 11.52
C PRO A 134 14.91 24.97 10.15
N PHE A 135 16.00 24.26 9.91
CA PHE A 135 16.72 24.23 8.62
C PHE A 135 16.32 23.05 7.72
N ILE A 136 15.35 22.24 8.13
CA ILE A 136 14.75 21.16 7.30
C ILE A 136 13.32 21.60 7.00
N PRO A 137 13.09 22.38 5.94
CA PRO A 137 11.75 22.80 5.57
C PRO A 137 10.94 21.62 5.03
N ASN A 138 9.62 21.75 5.09
CA ASN A 138 8.66 20.85 4.45
C ASN A 138 8.62 19.41 4.96
N TYR A 139 9.24 19.15 6.12
CA TYR A 139 9.19 17.86 6.79
C TYR A 139 8.96 18.03 8.29
N GLU A 140 7.91 17.40 8.80
CA GLU A 140 7.59 17.29 10.21
C GLU A 140 7.53 15.80 10.61
N LEU A 141 8.48 15.32 11.41
CA LEU A 141 8.54 13.91 11.80
C LEU A 141 7.18 13.42 12.36
N GLY A 142 6.53 14.23 13.17
CA GLY A 142 5.22 13.91 13.75
C GLY A 142 4.08 13.68 12.75
N LYS A 143 4.23 14.13 11.53
CA LYS A 143 3.20 14.15 10.50
C LYS A 143 3.57 13.31 9.28
N ASP A 144 4.83 13.47 8.83
CA ASP A 144 5.30 12.99 7.55
C ASP A 144 6.03 11.65 7.63
N ARG A 145 6.26 11.15 8.85
CA ARG A 145 6.86 9.83 9.04
C ARG A 145 5.97 8.72 8.53
N ALA A 146 6.58 7.75 7.91
CA ALA A 146 6.03 6.43 7.68
C ALA A 146 6.90 5.37 8.41
N PHE A 147 6.61 4.11 8.21
CA PHE A 147 7.28 3.03 8.92
C PHE A 147 7.52 1.82 8.02
N HIS A 148 8.57 1.07 8.37
CA HIS A 148 8.69 -0.34 8.00
C HIS A 148 8.28 -1.16 9.21
N ILE A 149 7.44 -2.17 9.03
CA ILE A 149 6.85 -2.94 10.12
C ILE A 149 6.95 -4.45 9.90
N ASP A 150 6.91 -5.18 10.98
CA ASP A 150 6.57 -6.59 10.97
C ASP A 150 5.06 -6.75 11.22
N GLY A 151 4.33 -7.13 10.17
CA GLY A 151 2.86 -7.22 10.20
C GLY A 151 2.34 -8.25 11.21
N GLU A 152 3.09 -9.32 11.49
CA GLU A 152 2.72 -10.33 12.47
C GLU A 152 2.84 -9.76 13.90
N SER A 153 3.94 -9.07 14.20
CA SER A 153 4.13 -8.40 15.48
C SER A 153 3.05 -7.34 15.73
N PHE A 154 2.74 -6.54 14.71
CA PHE A 154 1.67 -5.55 14.81
C PHE A 154 0.30 -6.20 15.04
N SER A 155 -0.02 -7.25 14.32
CA SER A 155 -1.25 -8.02 14.51
C SER A 155 -1.37 -8.60 15.91
N THR A 156 -0.27 -9.14 16.44
CA THR A 156 -0.20 -9.68 17.81
C THR A 156 -0.43 -8.59 18.85
N TYR A 157 0.17 -7.42 18.67
CA TYR A 157 -0.05 -6.28 19.55
C TYR A 157 -1.52 -5.81 19.53
N LEU A 158 -2.12 -5.65 18.35
CA LEU A 158 -3.52 -5.25 18.22
C LEU A 158 -4.46 -6.26 18.88
N LYS A 159 -4.24 -7.55 18.64
CA LYS A 159 -5.01 -8.64 19.26
C LYS A 159 -4.95 -8.55 20.78
N LYS A 160 -3.75 -8.42 21.33
CA LYS A 160 -3.52 -8.42 22.79
C LYS A 160 -4.10 -7.17 23.45
N THR A 161 -3.98 -6.00 22.81
CA THR A 161 -4.28 -4.72 23.45
C THR A 161 -5.74 -4.29 23.30
N PHE A 162 -6.36 -4.59 22.16
CA PHE A 162 -7.69 -4.05 21.83
C PHE A 162 -8.77 -5.13 21.69
N CYS A 163 -8.38 -6.40 21.56
CA CYS A 163 -9.33 -7.48 21.21
C CYS A 163 -9.59 -8.46 22.38
N GLU A 164 -9.48 -8.03 23.62
CA GLU A 164 -9.72 -8.90 24.78
C GLU A 164 -11.12 -9.53 24.78
N ASN A 165 -12.13 -8.76 24.36
CA ASN A 165 -13.53 -9.19 24.30
C ASN A 165 -13.93 -9.76 22.91
N VAL A 166 -12.99 -9.87 21.96
CA VAL A 166 -13.24 -10.42 20.62
C VAL A 166 -13.16 -11.93 20.68
N LYS A 167 -14.19 -12.61 20.22
CA LYS A 167 -14.19 -14.08 20.09
C LYS A 167 -13.27 -14.48 18.93
N VAL A 168 -12.45 -15.48 19.14
CA VAL A 168 -11.57 -16.03 18.09
C VAL A 168 -11.93 -17.49 17.85
N ILE A 169 -12.18 -17.83 16.59
CA ILE A 169 -12.39 -19.18 16.13
C ILE A 169 -11.19 -19.55 15.25
N GLU A 170 -10.34 -20.43 15.75
CA GLU A 170 -9.19 -20.97 15.03
C GLU A 170 -9.68 -22.09 14.10
N SER A 171 -10.07 -21.75 12.88
CA SER A 171 -10.61 -22.69 11.90
C SER A 171 -10.62 -22.13 10.50
N ASP A 172 -10.39 -22.97 9.51
CA ASP A 172 -10.59 -22.64 8.10
C ASP A 172 -12.06 -22.54 7.74
N VAL A 173 -12.39 -21.56 6.89
CA VAL A 173 -13.69 -21.49 6.23
C VAL A 173 -13.71 -22.49 5.07
N LYS A 174 -14.67 -23.39 5.09
CA LYS A 174 -14.85 -24.43 4.06
C LYS A 174 -15.79 -24.00 2.94
N SER A 175 -16.83 -23.27 3.27
CA SER A 175 -17.79 -22.78 2.29
C SER A 175 -18.52 -21.53 2.77
N VAL A 176 -19.03 -20.77 1.82
CA VAL A 176 -19.86 -19.60 2.05
C VAL A 176 -21.23 -19.86 1.43
N SER A 177 -22.28 -19.58 2.18
CA SER A 177 -23.66 -19.66 1.70
C SER A 177 -24.24 -18.27 1.55
N TYR A 178 -24.94 -18.02 0.47
CA TYR A 178 -25.52 -16.73 0.15
C TYR A 178 -27.04 -16.73 0.21
N SER A 179 -27.61 -15.56 0.43
CA SER A 179 -29.04 -15.26 0.36
C SER A 179 -29.23 -13.98 -0.45
N ASP A 180 -30.47 -13.56 -0.64
CA ASP A 180 -30.79 -12.26 -1.30
C ASP A 180 -30.22 -11.04 -0.54
N LYS A 181 -29.80 -11.22 0.71
CA LYS A 181 -29.21 -10.13 1.54
C LYS A 181 -27.69 -10.13 1.55
N GLY A 182 -27.04 -11.05 0.87
CA GLY A 182 -25.60 -11.26 0.87
C GLY A 182 -25.19 -12.59 1.50
N VAL A 183 -24.14 -12.60 2.33
CA VAL A 183 -23.66 -13.80 3.02
C VAL A 183 -24.67 -14.24 4.10
N ALA A 184 -25.23 -15.44 3.95
CA ALA A 184 -26.13 -16.03 4.94
C ALA A 184 -25.35 -16.60 6.13
N PHE A 185 -24.33 -17.40 5.85
CA PHE A 185 -23.43 -17.96 6.86
C PHE A 185 -22.14 -18.46 6.20
N VAL A 186 -21.10 -18.60 7.00
CA VAL A 186 -19.90 -19.35 6.63
C VAL A 186 -19.89 -20.68 7.35
N THR A 187 -19.41 -21.73 6.68
CA THR A 187 -19.19 -23.06 7.27
C THR A 187 -17.71 -23.21 7.55
N ILE A 188 -17.37 -23.53 8.78
CA ILE A 188 -16.00 -23.76 9.22
C ILE A 188 -15.66 -25.25 9.30
N GLU A 189 -14.37 -25.56 9.46
CA GLU A 189 -13.95 -26.95 9.63
C GLU A 189 -14.71 -27.66 10.76
N ARG A 190 -14.95 -28.92 10.55
CA ARG A 190 -15.62 -29.78 11.53
C ARG A 190 -14.59 -30.23 12.57
N GLY A 191 -14.89 -30.03 13.84
CA GLY A 191 -14.15 -30.68 14.92
C GLY A 191 -14.33 -32.22 14.85
N GLU A 192 -13.40 -32.99 15.37
CA GLU A 192 -13.41 -34.46 15.32
C GLU A 192 -14.68 -35.07 15.92
N THR A 193 -15.30 -34.38 16.88
CA THR A 193 -16.50 -34.83 17.61
C THR A 193 -17.82 -34.31 17.04
N ASP A 194 -17.79 -33.38 16.07
CA ASP A 194 -19.00 -32.75 15.55
C ASP A 194 -19.70 -33.59 14.48
N LEU A 195 -21.00 -33.78 14.61
CA LEU A 195 -21.81 -34.49 13.61
C LEU A 195 -22.06 -33.67 12.34
N ARG A 196 -22.02 -32.34 12.43
CA ARG A 196 -22.17 -31.40 11.32
C ARG A 196 -21.13 -30.31 11.40
N ALA A 197 -20.68 -29.80 10.25
CA ALA A 197 -19.78 -28.64 10.20
C ALA A 197 -20.47 -27.39 10.80
N PRO A 198 -19.84 -26.70 11.76
CA PRO A 198 -20.45 -25.56 12.41
C PRO A 198 -20.70 -24.42 11.41
N ARG A 199 -21.81 -23.71 11.61
CA ARG A 199 -22.19 -22.52 10.84
C ARG A 199 -21.98 -21.29 11.69
N VAL A 200 -21.42 -20.24 11.08
CA VAL A 200 -21.24 -18.92 11.70
C VAL A 200 -22.11 -17.93 10.93
N GLU A 201 -23.08 -17.36 11.60
CA GLU A 201 -24.01 -16.34 11.08
C GLU A 201 -23.68 -14.97 11.67
N SER A 202 -23.99 -13.90 10.93
CA SER A 202 -23.70 -12.53 11.33
C SER A 202 -24.68 -11.53 10.72
N ASP A 203 -24.80 -10.37 11.36
CA ASP A 203 -25.49 -9.21 10.76
C ASP A 203 -24.60 -8.57 9.66
N LEU A 204 -23.28 -8.55 9.91
CA LEU A 204 -22.27 -8.04 8.98
C LEU A 204 -21.07 -8.98 8.95
N PHE A 205 -20.57 -9.25 7.76
CA PHE A 205 -19.31 -9.95 7.52
C PHE A 205 -18.26 -8.98 7.02
N ILE A 206 -17.02 -9.12 7.51
CA ILE A 206 -15.84 -8.42 6.98
C ILE A 206 -14.91 -9.46 6.38
N ASP A 207 -14.72 -9.38 5.08
CA ASP A 207 -13.82 -10.24 4.32
C ASP A 207 -12.40 -9.69 4.36
N CYS A 208 -11.53 -10.37 5.10
CA CYS A 208 -10.09 -10.10 5.19
C CYS A 208 -9.27 -11.33 4.74
N THR A 209 -9.82 -12.11 3.78
CA THR A 209 -9.22 -13.38 3.34
C THR A 209 -8.13 -13.21 2.27
N GLY A 210 -7.64 -11.99 2.09
CA GLY A 210 -6.64 -11.65 1.07
C GLY A 210 -7.21 -11.77 -0.34
N GLN A 211 -6.36 -11.94 -1.35
CA GLN A 211 -6.80 -11.98 -2.75
C GLN A 211 -7.78 -13.12 -3.10
N ARG A 212 -7.95 -14.09 -2.19
CA ARG A 212 -9.00 -15.12 -2.35
C ARG A 212 -10.41 -14.55 -2.28
N SER A 213 -10.61 -13.44 -1.54
CA SER A 213 -11.89 -12.75 -1.37
C SER A 213 -13.06 -13.73 -1.19
N MET A 214 -12.92 -14.62 -0.20
CA MET A 214 -13.75 -15.83 -0.08
C MET A 214 -15.24 -15.53 0.16
N LEU A 215 -15.56 -14.41 0.82
CA LEU A 215 -16.92 -14.04 1.17
C LEU A 215 -17.55 -13.10 0.14
N GLY A 216 -16.80 -12.09 -0.26
CA GLY A 216 -17.31 -10.99 -1.09
C GLY A 216 -17.02 -11.13 -2.57
N GLY A 217 -16.03 -11.93 -2.96
CA GLY A 217 -15.58 -12.03 -4.34
C GLY A 217 -16.62 -12.55 -5.33
N ALA A 218 -17.48 -13.48 -4.92
CA ALA A 218 -18.54 -14.00 -5.77
C ALA A 218 -19.72 -13.04 -6.00
N GLN A 219 -19.74 -11.90 -5.30
CA GLN A 219 -20.86 -10.96 -5.30
C GLN A 219 -20.56 -9.67 -6.11
N SER A 220 -19.36 -9.51 -6.64
CA SER A 220 -18.93 -8.31 -7.36
C SER A 220 -17.97 -8.68 -8.47
N SER A 221 -18.00 -7.93 -9.58
CA SER A 221 -17.09 -8.10 -10.70
C SER A 221 -15.68 -7.65 -10.33
N TRP A 222 -14.68 -8.28 -10.93
CA TRP A 222 -13.29 -7.86 -10.82
C TRP A 222 -12.94 -6.91 -11.97
N ILE A 223 -12.25 -5.83 -11.65
CA ILE A 223 -11.68 -4.85 -12.57
C ILE A 223 -10.16 -5.06 -12.58
N ASP A 224 -9.63 -5.57 -13.70
CA ASP A 224 -8.19 -5.75 -13.87
C ASP A 224 -7.48 -4.43 -14.17
N TYR A 225 -6.32 -4.25 -13.59
CA TYR A 225 -5.39 -3.16 -13.93
C TYR A 225 -4.35 -3.67 -14.92
N GLU A 226 -4.80 -3.92 -16.15
CA GLU A 226 -4.04 -4.60 -17.21
C GLU A 226 -2.74 -3.89 -17.60
N THR A 227 -2.60 -2.62 -17.28
CA THR A 227 -1.41 -1.80 -17.53
C THR A 227 -0.28 -2.06 -16.56
N ILE A 228 -0.55 -2.66 -15.39
CA ILE A 228 0.47 -3.07 -14.43
C ILE A 228 0.82 -4.53 -14.71
N LEU A 229 1.95 -4.76 -15.37
CA LEU A 229 2.31 -6.07 -15.94
C LEU A 229 2.92 -7.06 -14.96
N THR A 230 3.28 -6.64 -13.77
CA THR A 230 3.81 -7.52 -12.72
C THR A 230 2.70 -8.35 -12.10
N ASP A 231 2.99 -9.62 -11.81
CA ASP A 231 1.99 -10.57 -11.31
C ASP A 231 2.55 -11.61 -10.32
N THR A 232 3.85 -11.58 -10.11
CA THR A 232 4.54 -12.56 -9.25
C THR A 232 5.61 -11.87 -8.40
N ALA A 233 5.77 -12.35 -7.17
CA ALA A 233 6.84 -11.89 -6.27
C ALA A 233 7.58 -13.08 -5.65
N LEU A 234 8.90 -12.97 -5.57
CA LEU A 234 9.76 -13.80 -4.74
C LEU A 234 10.11 -13.03 -3.48
N VAL A 235 9.89 -13.60 -2.30
CA VAL A 235 10.08 -12.89 -1.03
C VAL A 235 10.92 -13.68 -0.05
N VAL A 236 11.77 -12.97 0.73
CA VAL A 236 12.64 -13.58 1.75
C VAL A 236 12.88 -12.60 2.92
N LYS A 237 13.04 -13.14 4.13
CA LYS A 237 13.57 -12.42 5.29
C LYS A 237 15.04 -12.71 5.47
N LYS A 238 15.85 -11.68 5.59
CA LYS A 238 17.31 -11.78 5.76
C LYS A 238 17.76 -11.19 7.09
N GLU A 239 18.70 -11.84 7.71
CA GLU A 239 19.41 -11.26 8.85
C GLU A 239 20.29 -10.08 8.41
N TYR A 240 20.48 -9.11 9.29
CA TYR A 240 21.42 -8.03 9.07
C TYR A 240 22.85 -8.55 9.12
N GLU A 241 23.67 -8.18 8.15
CA GLU A 241 25.13 -8.35 8.20
C GLU A 241 25.78 -7.22 9.01
N ASP A 242 25.31 -5.99 8.80
CA ASP A 242 25.70 -4.79 9.53
C ASP A 242 24.45 -3.92 9.74
N LYS A 243 23.81 -4.09 10.88
CA LYS A 243 22.53 -3.43 11.17
C LYS A 243 22.64 -1.91 11.14
N ASP A 244 23.74 -1.35 11.61
CA ASP A 244 23.93 0.10 11.68
C ASP A 244 24.03 0.75 10.29
N LYS A 245 24.48 -0.01 9.30
CA LYS A 245 24.55 0.46 7.91
C LYS A 245 23.33 0.12 7.08
N GLN A 246 22.68 -1.00 7.37
CA GLN A 246 21.59 -1.52 6.55
C GLN A 246 20.21 -1.06 7.01
N MET A 247 20.08 -0.61 8.28
CA MET A 247 18.83 -0.04 8.79
C MET A 247 18.72 1.43 8.39
N VAL A 248 18.36 1.65 7.13
CA VAL A 248 18.18 2.98 6.55
C VAL A 248 16.72 3.45 6.64
N PRO A 249 16.46 4.76 6.75
CA PRO A 249 15.10 5.28 6.89
C PRO A 249 14.40 5.48 5.54
N TYR A 250 14.58 4.57 4.60
CA TYR A 250 13.88 4.57 3.30
C TYR A 250 13.65 3.15 2.81
N THR A 251 12.59 2.96 2.03
CA THR A 251 12.39 1.75 1.22
C THR A 251 13.22 1.89 -0.04
N ASN A 252 14.07 0.92 -0.35
CA ASN A 252 14.78 0.90 -1.63
C ASN A 252 14.00 0.07 -2.64
N ALA A 253 13.70 0.64 -3.80
CA ALA A 253 13.12 0.00 -4.97
C ALA A 253 14.15 0.03 -6.09
N GLN A 254 14.65 -1.15 -6.46
CA GLN A 254 15.65 -1.34 -7.52
C GLN A 254 14.98 -1.93 -8.75
N ALA A 255 14.96 -1.21 -9.85
CA ALA A 255 14.46 -1.75 -11.12
C ALA A 255 15.34 -2.92 -11.61
N THR A 256 14.70 -3.92 -12.16
CA THR A 256 15.30 -5.16 -12.65
C THR A 256 14.97 -5.39 -14.12
N SER A 257 15.29 -6.56 -14.67
CA SER A 257 15.04 -6.85 -16.08
C SER A 257 13.57 -7.01 -16.44
N ALA A 258 12.73 -7.49 -15.51
CA ALA A 258 11.31 -7.77 -15.75
C ALA A 258 10.39 -7.22 -14.66
N GLY A 259 10.85 -6.24 -13.90
CA GLY A 259 10.12 -5.65 -12.79
C GLY A 259 11.03 -4.84 -11.86
N TRP A 260 10.97 -5.12 -10.56
CA TRP A 260 11.75 -4.40 -9.55
C TRP A 260 11.88 -5.22 -8.25
N SER A 261 12.88 -4.91 -7.44
CA SER A 261 13.08 -5.53 -6.13
C SER A 261 13.03 -4.50 -5.02
N TRP A 262 12.48 -4.92 -3.86
CA TRP A 262 12.49 -4.07 -2.67
C TRP A 262 13.52 -4.52 -1.65
N THR A 263 13.96 -3.54 -0.85
CA THR A 263 14.67 -3.76 0.42
C THR A 263 13.99 -2.91 1.49
N ILE A 264 13.43 -3.57 2.50
CA ILE A 264 12.68 -2.96 3.60
C ILE A 264 13.34 -3.39 4.91
N PRO A 265 14.08 -2.49 5.59
CA PRO A 265 14.73 -2.79 6.86
C PRO A 265 13.72 -2.65 8.02
N THR A 266 13.23 -3.78 8.55
CA THR A 266 12.46 -3.81 9.80
C THR A 266 13.41 -3.82 11.01
N TRP A 267 12.88 -3.82 12.24
CA TRP A 267 13.75 -3.86 13.41
C TRP A 267 14.59 -5.14 13.52
N ASP A 268 14.03 -6.29 13.15
CA ASP A 268 14.68 -7.58 13.39
C ASP A 268 15.35 -8.18 12.15
N TYR A 269 14.90 -7.82 10.96
CA TYR A 269 15.36 -8.40 9.70
C TYR A 269 15.18 -7.42 8.55
N ILE A 270 15.82 -7.72 7.43
CA ILE A 270 15.58 -7.05 6.15
C ILE A 270 14.58 -7.89 5.36
N SER A 271 13.42 -7.32 5.02
CA SER A 271 12.53 -7.91 4.02
C SER A 271 13.06 -7.58 2.63
N ARG A 272 13.29 -8.61 1.82
CA ARG A 272 13.62 -8.45 0.42
C ARG A 272 12.60 -9.16 -0.45
N GLY A 273 12.28 -8.56 -1.57
CA GLY A 273 11.44 -9.21 -2.55
C GLY A 273 11.73 -8.74 -3.96
N TYR A 274 11.38 -9.57 -4.91
CA TYR A 274 11.49 -9.31 -6.34
C TYR A 274 10.11 -9.48 -6.96
N VAL A 275 9.55 -8.37 -7.43
CA VAL A 275 8.28 -8.31 -8.16
C VAL A 275 8.58 -8.34 -9.64
N TYR A 276 7.98 -9.27 -10.38
CA TYR A 276 8.24 -9.42 -11.80
C TYR A 276 7.00 -9.80 -12.60
N SER A 277 7.10 -9.62 -13.90
CA SER A 277 6.10 -10.05 -14.87
C SER A 277 6.42 -11.47 -15.37
N SER A 278 5.56 -12.42 -15.04
CA SER A 278 5.71 -13.83 -15.50
C SER A 278 5.59 -13.96 -17.03
N LYS A 279 5.02 -12.96 -17.70
CA LYS A 279 5.00 -12.85 -19.16
C LYS A 279 6.40 -12.59 -19.76
N HIS A 280 7.28 -11.90 -19.02
CA HIS A 280 8.57 -11.42 -19.53
C HIS A 280 9.77 -12.18 -18.98
N GLN A 281 9.58 -12.90 -17.89
CA GLN A 281 10.64 -13.69 -17.26
C GLN A 281 10.02 -14.94 -16.64
N ASP A 282 10.66 -16.10 -16.85
CA ASP A 282 10.26 -17.31 -16.17
C ASP A 282 10.78 -17.35 -14.72
N VAL A 283 10.29 -18.28 -13.95
CA VAL A 283 10.61 -18.41 -12.53
C VAL A 283 12.10 -18.70 -12.30
N ASP A 284 12.74 -19.49 -13.16
CA ASP A 284 14.16 -19.85 -13.01
C ASP A 284 15.05 -18.62 -13.23
N GLY A 285 14.76 -17.81 -14.27
CA GLY A 285 15.43 -16.54 -14.52
C GLY A 285 15.19 -15.52 -13.39
N ALA A 286 13.99 -15.49 -12.82
CA ALA A 286 13.69 -14.63 -11.68
C ALA A 286 14.49 -15.04 -10.42
N PHE A 287 14.65 -16.33 -10.15
CA PHE A 287 15.49 -16.84 -9.07
C PHE A 287 16.97 -16.50 -9.29
N GLU A 288 17.46 -16.65 -10.53
CA GLU A 288 18.85 -16.31 -10.86
C GLU A 288 19.14 -14.82 -10.67
N GLU A 289 18.24 -13.93 -11.17
CA GLU A 289 18.39 -12.47 -11.06
C GLU A 289 18.24 -11.99 -9.62
N PHE A 290 17.29 -12.53 -8.86
CA PHE A 290 17.10 -12.16 -7.45
C PHE A 290 18.28 -12.60 -6.57
N GLY A 291 18.89 -13.74 -6.89
CA GLY A 291 20.11 -14.25 -6.24
C GLY A 291 19.96 -14.68 -4.79
N GLU A 292 18.72 -14.81 -4.31
CA GLU A 292 18.41 -15.20 -2.93
C GLU A 292 17.97 -16.67 -2.84
N LYS A 293 18.18 -17.27 -1.66
CA LYS A 293 17.77 -18.65 -1.36
C LYS A 293 16.60 -18.64 -0.39
N ASP A 294 15.93 -19.78 -0.31
CA ASP A 294 14.81 -20.00 0.64
C ASP A 294 13.69 -18.97 0.47
N VAL A 295 13.43 -18.58 -0.77
CA VAL A 295 12.39 -17.62 -1.12
C VAL A 295 11.02 -18.28 -1.19
N THR A 296 9.98 -17.50 -0.85
CA THR A 296 8.58 -17.86 -1.07
C THR A 296 8.07 -17.17 -2.33
N GLU A 297 7.49 -17.94 -3.24
CA GLU A 297 6.85 -17.42 -4.44
C GLU A 297 5.38 -17.07 -4.13
N ILE A 298 4.96 -15.88 -4.57
CA ILE A 298 3.61 -15.34 -4.36
C ILE A 298 3.08 -14.85 -5.70
N HIS A 299 2.00 -15.45 -6.17
CA HIS A 299 1.26 -14.96 -7.32
C HIS A 299 0.18 -13.98 -6.87
N PHE A 300 0.02 -12.91 -7.63
CA PHE A 300 -1.01 -11.90 -7.36
C PHE A 300 -1.58 -11.35 -8.67
N ARG A 301 -2.68 -10.67 -8.55
CA ARG A 301 -3.27 -9.90 -9.65
C ARG A 301 -3.47 -8.46 -9.21
N ASN A 302 -3.18 -7.53 -10.10
CA ASN A 302 -3.46 -6.12 -9.90
C ASN A 302 -4.89 -5.79 -10.30
N GLY A 303 -5.61 -5.07 -9.45
CA GLY A 303 -7.00 -4.73 -9.70
C GLY A 303 -7.81 -4.62 -8.43
N ARG A 304 -9.10 -4.42 -8.59
CA ARG A 304 -10.06 -4.34 -7.50
C ARG A 304 -11.41 -4.95 -7.88
N TYR A 305 -12.21 -5.28 -6.91
CA TYR A 305 -13.63 -5.50 -7.16
C TYR A 305 -14.34 -4.17 -7.44
N GLU A 306 -15.37 -4.23 -8.26
CA GLU A 306 -16.20 -3.06 -8.56
C GLU A 306 -16.82 -2.48 -7.28
N GLU A 307 -17.27 -3.35 -6.39
CA GLU A 307 -17.86 -2.97 -5.11
C GLU A 307 -17.08 -3.62 -3.95
N ALA A 308 -16.67 -2.80 -2.99
CA ALA A 308 -16.06 -3.25 -1.74
C ALA A 308 -17.13 -3.76 -0.75
N TRP A 309 -18.32 -3.20 -0.78
CA TRP A 309 -19.43 -3.54 0.10
C TRP A 309 -20.67 -3.98 -0.68
N VAL A 310 -21.01 -5.26 -0.59
CA VAL A 310 -22.20 -5.86 -1.21
C VAL A 310 -23.06 -6.51 -0.13
N GLY A 311 -24.33 -6.14 -0.07
CA GLY A 311 -25.26 -6.69 0.92
C GLY A 311 -24.79 -6.48 2.36
N ASN A 312 -24.50 -7.56 3.06
CA ASN A 312 -23.95 -7.56 4.40
C ASN A 312 -22.47 -8.02 4.46
N CYS A 313 -21.73 -7.89 3.36
CA CYS A 313 -20.33 -8.26 3.29
C CYS A 313 -19.47 -7.09 2.82
N VAL A 314 -18.48 -6.72 3.64
CA VAL A 314 -17.47 -5.68 3.36
C VAL A 314 -16.13 -6.34 3.12
N LYS A 315 -15.47 -6.04 2.01
CA LYS A 315 -14.11 -6.46 1.70
C LYS A 315 -13.11 -5.42 2.20
N ILE A 316 -12.11 -5.81 2.97
CA ILE A 316 -11.06 -4.92 3.52
C ILE A 316 -9.67 -5.45 3.15
N GLY A 317 -8.79 -4.56 2.73
CA GLY A 317 -7.43 -4.89 2.31
C GLY A 317 -7.40 -5.66 1.00
N LEU A 318 -6.55 -6.68 0.88
CA LEU A 318 -6.35 -7.44 -0.35
C LEU A 318 -7.59 -8.22 -0.81
N SER A 319 -8.59 -8.38 0.03
CA SER A 319 -9.87 -8.98 -0.39
C SER A 319 -10.73 -8.05 -1.23
N TYR A 320 -10.51 -6.73 -1.13
CA TYR A 320 -11.11 -5.75 -2.03
C TYR A 320 -10.30 -5.56 -3.31
N GLY A 321 -9.01 -5.33 -3.18
CA GLY A 321 -8.14 -5.08 -4.31
C GLY A 321 -6.67 -5.04 -3.91
N PHE A 322 -5.82 -5.10 -4.91
CA PHE A 322 -4.38 -5.05 -4.75
C PHE A 322 -3.73 -4.35 -5.93
N ILE A 323 -2.71 -3.59 -5.64
CA ILE A 323 -1.77 -3.03 -6.59
C ILE A 323 -0.39 -3.45 -6.12
N GLU A 324 0.50 -3.76 -7.04
CA GLU A 324 1.88 -4.10 -6.69
C GLU A 324 2.45 -3.13 -5.64
N PRO A 325 3.33 -3.60 -4.72
CA PRO A 325 3.65 -2.83 -3.52
C PRO A 325 4.67 -1.70 -3.75
N LEU A 326 4.85 -1.21 -4.98
CA LEU A 326 5.83 -0.19 -5.34
C LEU A 326 5.76 1.06 -4.45
N GLU A 327 4.55 1.52 -4.15
CA GLU A 327 4.30 2.72 -3.34
C GLU A 327 3.72 2.40 -1.95
N SER A 328 3.88 1.15 -1.48
CA SER A 328 3.49 0.77 -0.11
C SER A 328 2.01 0.97 0.21
N THR A 329 1.13 0.76 -0.78
CA THR A 329 -0.30 1.11 -0.71
C THR A 329 -1.18 0.09 0.01
N SER A 330 -0.71 -1.14 0.25
CA SER A 330 -1.53 -2.23 0.80
C SER A 330 -2.13 -1.92 2.17
N LEU A 331 -1.30 -1.42 3.11
CA LEU A 331 -1.78 -1.03 4.43
C LEU A 331 -2.58 0.27 4.39
N PHE A 332 -2.27 1.19 3.46
CA PHE A 332 -3.08 2.38 3.25
C PHE A 332 -4.51 1.99 2.90
N ASN A 333 -4.72 1.17 1.86
CA ASN A 333 -6.06 0.72 1.46
C ASN A 333 -6.81 -0.01 2.59
N THR A 334 -6.07 -0.77 3.41
CA THR A 334 -6.62 -1.44 4.57
C THR A 334 -7.16 -0.45 5.61
N HIS A 335 -6.33 0.46 6.11
CA HIS A 335 -6.77 1.37 7.17
C HIS A 335 -7.72 2.45 6.66
N HIS A 336 -7.62 2.87 5.40
CA HIS A 336 -8.56 3.78 4.78
C HIS A 336 -9.98 3.17 4.76
N GLY A 337 -10.12 1.93 4.30
CA GLY A 337 -11.38 1.22 4.33
C GLY A 337 -11.94 1.02 5.76
N ILE A 338 -11.06 0.72 6.73
CA ILE A 338 -11.48 0.59 8.14
C ILE A 338 -11.99 1.92 8.69
N LEU A 339 -11.27 3.02 8.50
CA LEU A 339 -11.67 4.33 9.02
C LEU A 339 -12.97 4.81 8.36
N ALA A 340 -13.11 4.65 7.04
CA ALA A 340 -14.35 4.95 6.34
C ALA A 340 -15.55 4.14 6.88
N LEU A 341 -15.33 2.87 7.24
CA LEU A 341 -16.36 2.04 7.86
C LEU A 341 -16.71 2.53 9.27
N MET A 342 -15.72 2.94 10.08
CA MET A 342 -15.95 3.51 11.42
C MET A 342 -16.75 4.82 11.35
N ASP A 343 -16.44 5.68 10.39
CA ASP A 343 -17.18 6.93 10.18
C ASP A 343 -18.65 6.67 9.83
N ILE A 344 -18.91 5.76 8.89
CA ILE A 344 -20.29 5.37 8.52
C ILE A 344 -21.06 4.84 9.73
N PHE A 345 -20.47 3.99 10.54
CA PHE A 345 -21.13 3.44 11.71
C PHE A 345 -21.37 4.46 12.81
N SER A 346 -20.52 5.50 12.89
CA SER A 346 -20.66 6.58 13.88
C SER A 346 -21.71 7.63 13.49
N GLU A 347 -21.80 7.93 12.19
CA GLU A 347 -22.71 8.96 11.67
C GLU A 347 -24.13 8.44 11.42
N GLU A 348 -24.27 7.24 10.91
CA GLU A 348 -25.51 6.63 10.46
C GLU A 348 -25.66 5.25 11.09
N PRO A 349 -26.31 5.17 12.25
CA PRO A 349 -26.54 3.88 12.89
C PRO A 349 -27.44 2.99 12.01
N GLY A 350 -26.86 2.04 11.36
CA GLY A 350 -27.51 1.08 10.48
C GLY A 350 -26.94 1.06 9.07
N ILE A 351 -26.93 -0.14 8.51
CA ILE A 351 -26.45 -0.41 7.16
C ILE A 351 -27.57 -0.09 6.16
N ASN A 352 -27.36 0.88 5.30
CA ASN A 352 -28.31 1.24 4.25
C ASN A 352 -27.61 1.34 2.88
N GLN A 353 -28.36 1.49 1.79
CA GLN A 353 -27.79 1.50 0.44
C GLN A 353 -26.90 2.72 0.21
N PHE A 354 -27.29 3.89 0.70
CA PHE A 354 -26.49 5.12 0.55
C PHE A 354 -25.11 4.98 1.22
N ALA A 355 -25.04 4.39 2.41
CA ALA A 355 -23.78 4.13 3.09
C ALA A 355 -22.87 3.18 2.29
N ARG A 356 -23.44 2.13 1.69
CA ARG A 356 -22.69 1.22 0.82
C ARG A 356 -22.18 1.91 -0.44
N ASP A 357 -23.04 2.70 -1.11
CA ASP A 357 -22.67 3.41 -2.34
C ASP A 357 -21.56 4.43 -2.08
N ARG A 358 -21.64 5.19 -0.96
CA ARG A 358 -20.59 6.12 -0.54
C ARG A 358 -19.28 5.40 -0.25
N PHE A 359 -19.33 4.27 0.46
CA PHE A 359 -18.15 3.46 0.76
C PHE A 359 -17.51 2.92 -0.51
N ASN A 360 -18.29 2.33 -1.41
CA ASN A 360 -17.83 1.78 -2.67
C ASN A 360 -17.19 2.84 -3.57
N HIS A 361 -17.82 4.00 -3.69
CA HIS A 361 -17.30 5.11 -4.46
C HIS A 361 -15.95 5.59 -3.91
N ASN A 362 -15.87 5.86 -2.61
CA ASN A 362 -14.64 6.36 -2.00
C ASN A 362 -13.47 5.38 -2.15
N LEU A 363 -13.68 4.09 -1.88
CA LEU A 363 -12.62 3.11 -2.02
C LEU A 363 -12.20 2.89 -3.47
N GLY A 364 -13.17 2.94 -4.40
CA GLY A 364 -12.90 2.84 -5.84
C GLY A 364 -12.00 3.96 -6.33
N GLU A 365 -12.37 5.21 -6.06
CA GLU A 365 -11.58 6.39 -6.44
C GLU A 365 -10.14 6.34 -5.88
N HIS A 366 -9.98 5.92 -4.62
CA HIS A 366 -8.65 5.79 -4.04
C HIS A 366 -7.80 4.70 -4.70
N MET A 367 -8.39 3.54 -4.98
CA MET A 367 -7.67 2.47 -5.65
C MET A 367 -7.25 2.84 -7.07
N ASP A 368 -8.15 3.49 -7.82
CA ASP A 368 -7.86 3.93 -9.19
C ASP A 368 -6.80 5.06 -9.20
N GLY A 369 -6.83 5.98 -8.23
CA GLY A 369 -5.79 6.99 -8.06
C GLY A 369 -4.41 6.39 -7.75
N TRP A 370 -4.33 5.39 -6.89
CA TRP A 370 -3.08 4.67 -6.63
C TRP A 370 -2.58 3.88 -7.83
N LYS A 371 -3.49 3.29 -8.62
CA LYS A 371 -3.14 2.66 -9.90
C LYS A 371 -2.43 3.67 -10.82
N GLU A 372 -3.05 4.84 -11.05
CA GLU A 372 -2.49 5.90 -11.89
C GLU A 372 -1.11 6.35 -11.41
N PHE A 373 -0.94 6.47 -10.09
CA PHE A 373 0.35 6.85 -9.49
C PHE A 373 1.44 5.79 -9.71
N VAL A 374 1.13 4.51 -9.56
CA VAL A 374 2.07 3.42 -9.86
C VAL A 374 2.39 3.38 -11.36
N GLU A 375 1.40 3.54 -12.22
CA GLU A 375 1.57 3.60 -13.67
C GLU A 375 2.52 4.72 -14.10
N ALA A 376 2.50 5.86 -13.40
CA ALA A 376 3.38 6.99 -13.71
C ALA A 376 4.87 6.63 -13.64
N HIS A 377 5.27 5.73 -12.72
CA HIS A 377 6.64 5.26 -12.62
C HIS A 377 7.11 4.54 -13.88
N TYR A 378 6.22 3.78 -14.50
CA TYR A 378 6.50 3.07 -15.75
C TYR A 378 6.35 3.98 -16.97
N TYR A 379 5.31 4.79 -17.00
CA TYR A 379 5.02 5.67 -18.13
C TYR A 379 6.12 6.70 -18.37
N TYR A 380 6.67 7.29 -17.30
CA TYR A 380 7.73 8.30 -17.43
C TYR A 380 9.15 7.70 -17.43
N SER A 381 9.30 6.39 -17.32
CA SER A 381 10.59 5.73 -17.48
C SER A 381 11.13 5.89 -18.92
N ARG A 382 12.43 6.08 -19.03
CA ARG A 382 13.15 6.14 -20.33
C ARG A 382 13.79 4.81 -20.67
N ARG A 383 13.59 3.78 -19.84
CA ARG A 383 14.16 2.45 -20.08
C ARG A 383 13.48 1.76 -21.26
N ASN A 384 14.29 1.11 -22.08
CA ASN A 384 13.87 0.30 -23.25
C ASN A 384 14.77 -0.90 -23.48
N ASP A 385 15.61 -1.22 -22.52
CA ASP A 385 16.69 -2.19 -22.61
C ASP A 385 16.18 -3.63 -22.60
N THR A 386 15.08 -3.94 -21.93
CA THR A 386 14.49 -5.27 -21.90
C THR A 386 13.12 -5.33 -22.59
N ALA A 387 12.57 -6.53 -22.76
CA ALA A 387 11.22 -6.70 -23.31
C ALA A 387 10.16 -6.10 -22.36
N PHE A 388 10.31 -6.31 -21.05
CA PHE A 388 9.43 -5.73 -20.04
C PHE A 388 9.41 -4.20 -20.11
N TRP A 389 10.58 -3.55 -20.07
CA TRP A 389 10.66 -2.09 -20.08
C TRP A 389 10.15 -1.49 -21.40
N ARG A 390 10.36 -2.17 -22.54
CA ARG A 390 9.75 -1.75 -23.81
C ARG A 390 8.22 -1.85 -23.79
N ASP A 391 7.69 -2.93 -23.21
CA ASP A 391 6.24 -3.13 -23.11
C ASP A 391 5.60 -2.09 -22.20
N VAL A 392 6.11 -1.90 -20.97
CA VAL A 392 5.51 -0.94 -20.02
C VAL A 392 5.63 0.50 -20.48
N THR A 393 6.74 0.93 -21.10
CA THR A 393 6.92 2.30 -21.55
C THR A 393 6.17 2.61 -22.86
N SER A 394 5.76 1.60 -23.60
CA SER A 394 5.00 1.76 -24.86
C SER A 394 3.48 1.58 -24.70
N GLN A 395 3.02 1.20 -23.51
CA GLN A 395 1.60 1.08 -23.25
C GLN A 395 0.87 2.41 -23.35
N LYS A 396 -0.41 2.34 -23.68
CA LYS A 396 -1.30 3.47 -23.59
C LYS A 396 -1.92 3.49 -22.19
N TYR A 397 -1.42 4.37 -21.34
CA TYR A 397 -1.99 4.64 -20.04
C TYR A 397 -3.15 5.61 -20.15
N ASP A 398 -4.22 5.33 -19.43
CA ASP A 398 -5.36 6.22 -19.28
C ASP A 398 -5.15 7.06 -18.01
N LEU A 399 -4.06 7.83 -18.03
CA LEU A 399 -3.85 8.86 -17.00
C LEU A 399 -4.98 9.86 -17.17
N LYS A 400 -5.74 10.13 -16.13
CA LYS A 400 -6.86 11.08 -16.21
C LYS A 400 -6.39 12.36 -16.87
N ASP A 401 -7.16 12.87 -17.80
CA ASP A 401 -6.88 14.14 -18.48
C ASP A 401 -6.54 15.27 -17.49
N THR A 402 -7.07 15.19 -16.27
CA THR A 402 -6.76 16.11 -15.16
C THR A 402 -5.29 16.13 -14.76
N ASP A 403 -4.57 15.01 -14.79
CA ASP A 403 -3.15 14.99 -14.39
C ASP A 403 -2.27 15.52 -15.53
N HIS A 404 -2.61 15.19 -16.77
CA HIS A 404 -1.96 15.75 -17.95
C HIS A 404 -2.24 17.25 -18.07
N ASP A 405 -3.48 17.68 -17.87
CA ASP A 405 -3.91 19.07 -17.86
C ASP A 405 -3.30 19.84 -16.69
N TYR A 406 -3.15 19.23 -15.52
CA TYR A 406 -2.48 19.83 -14.36
C TYR A 406 -0.99 20.05 -14.63
N ILE A 407 -0.30 19.05 -15.17
CA ILE A 407 1.10 19.20 -15.57
C ILE A 407 1.22 20.31 -16.61
N GLN A 408 0.38 20.30 -17.64
CA GLN A 408 0.37 21.36 -18.66
C GLN A 408 -0.03 22.73 -18.08
N TYR A 409 -0.97 22.78 -17.14
CA TYR A 409 -1.43 24.01 -16.51
C TYR A 409 -0.34 24.63 -15.63
N HIS A 410 0.35 23.85 -14.81
CA HIS A 410 1.51 24.32 -14.05
C HIS A 410 2.65 24.78 -14.96
N MET A 411 2.86 24.05 -16.05
CA MET A 411 3.85 24.37 -17.05
C MET A 411 3.53 25.66 -17.83
N SER A 412 2.26 26.08 -17.84
CA SER A 412 1.82 27.34 -18.46
C SER A 412 1.68 28.51 -17.48
N GLY A 413 2.09 28.35 -16.22
CA GLY A 413 2.05 29.40 -15.19
C GLY A 413 0.70 29.55 -14.48
N GLY A 414 -0.07 28.46 -14.38
CA GLY A 414 -1.36 28.43 -13.68
C GLY A 414 -1.25 28.34 -12.14
N ASP A 415 -2.36 28.61 -11.45
CA ASP A 415 -2.46 28.63 -9.99
C ASP A 415 -2.22 27.25 -9.36
N PRO A 416 -1.23 27.07 -8.46
CA PRO A 416 -0.92 25.79 -7.80
C PRO A 416 -1.96 25.30 -6.80
N SER A 417 -3.06 26.00 -6.57
CA SER A 417 -4.09 25.60 -5.59
C SER A 417 -4.99 24.44 -6.04
N TYR A 418 -4.86 23.98 -7.27
CA TYR A 418 -5.65 22.88 -7.81
C TYR A 418 -5.06 21.51 -7.42
N SER A 419 -5.76 20.83 -6.57
CA SER A 419 -5.68 19.45 -6.09
C SER A 419 -4.42 18.98 -5.34
N TYR A 420 -4.68 18.52 -4.13
CA TYR A 420 -3.73 17.91 -3.18
C TYR A 420 -3.14 16.58 -3.69
N GLU A 421 -3.74 15.95 -4.68
CA GLU A 421 -3.45 14.58 -5.12
C GLU A 421 -2.40 14.49 -6.24
N VAL A 422 -2.17 15.55 -6.98
CA VAL A 422 -1.26 15.56 -8.14
C VAL A 422 0.19 15.88 -7.75
N LYS A 423 0.42 16.48 -6.59
CA LYS A 423 1.78 16.88 -6.13
C LYS A 423 2.79 15.73 -6.06
N PRO A 424 2.44 14.49 -5.63
CA PRO A 424 3.36 13.36 -5.63
C PRO A 424 3.96 13.01 -6.99
N ILE A 425 3.20 13.15 -8.06
CA ILE A 425 3.65 12.84 -9.42
C ILE A 425 4.83 13.71 -9.88
N LEU A 426 4.97 14.92 -9.32
CA LEU A 426 6.08 15.83 -9.66
C LEU A 426 7.44 15.25 -9.28
N TYR A 427 7.52 14.45 -8.19
CA TYR A 427 8.78 13.77 -7.84
C TYR A 427 9.10 12.64 -8.84
N ILE A 428 8.09 11.96 -9.34
CA ILE A 428 8.26 10.91 -10.34
C ILE A 428 8.68 11.52 -11.67
N LEU A 429 8.04 12.61 -12.10
CA LEU A 429 8.41 13.35 -13.31
C LEU A 429 9.85 13.86 -13.23
N ALA A 430 10.19 14.52 -12.13
CA ALA A 430 11.53 15.04 -11.90
C ALA A 430 12.57 13.92 -11.87
N GLY A 431 12.29 12.85 -11.13
CA GLY A 431 13.15 11.67 -11.00
C GLY A 431 13.33 10.92 -12.31
N SER A 432 12.29 10.87 -13.15
CA SER A 432 12.34 10.25 -14.48
C SER A 432 13.06 11.12 -15.52
N GLY A 433 13.55 12.28 -15.12
CA GLY A 433 14.26 13.20 -16.02
C GLY A 433 13.34 13.83 -17.08
N TYR A 434 12.02 13.83 -16.84
CA TYR A 434 11.09 14.53 -17.71
C TYR A 434 11.44 16.00 -17.76
N THR A 435 11.71 16.50 -18.95
CA THR A 435 12.05 17.91 -19.18
C THR A 435 11.14 18.47 -20.24
N LEU A 436 10.61 19.66 -19.97
CA LEU A 436 9.95 20.47 -20.96
C LEU A 436 10.92 20.95 -22.02
N SER A 437 10.54 20.84 -23.26
CA SER A 437 11.23 21.62 -24.29
C SER A 437 10.89 23.09 -24.11
N LEU A 438 11.84 24.00 -24.34
CA LEU A 438 11.63 25.46 -24.33
C LEU A 438 10.47 25.92 -25.22
N ILE A 439 10.02 25.07 -26.15
CA ILE A 439 8.86 25.32 -27.02
C ILE A 439 7.55 25.26 -26.24
N HIS A 440 7.48 24.46 -25.16
CA HIS A 440 6.29 24.32 -24.31
C HIS A 440 6.24 25.41 -23.20
N ILE A 441 7.33 26.07 -22.94
CA ILE A 441 7.45 27.18 -21.99
C ILE A 441 7.18 28.52 -22.68
#